data_52a42b39271f2ddf123f45f9fa058ac4
#
_entry.id   52a42b39271f2ddf123f45f9fa058ac4
#
_cell.length_a   1.000
_cell.length_b   1.000
_cell.length_c   1.000
_cell.angle_alpha   90.00
_cell.angle_beta   90.00
_cell.angle_gamma   90.00
#
_symmetry.space_group_name_H-M   'P 1'
#
loop_
_entity.id
_entity.type
_entity.pdbx_description
1 polymer ?
#
loop_
_entity_poly.entity_id
_entity_poly.type
_entity_poly.pdbx_seq_one_letter_code
_entity_poly.pdbx_strand_id
1 'polypeptide(L)'
;LESITETSPTINFINPSRFANVNVDSQKESVGITAKKNVNFSEWYSQVVLKTTLADYAPVKGFIVLRPYGYAIWELIRDILDKRFKETGHQNGFLPVLIPESLLAKEKDHFAGFTPEVFWVTKAGDKELDEKLALRPTSETLAYSIFAKWITSYRNLPLKINFWNSALRAEIKSTKPLIRTSEFL
;
A
#
# COMPACT_ATOMS: atom_id res chain seq x y z
N LEU A 1 -42.60 -13.45 -20.33
CA LEU A 1 -42.17 -12.31 -19.49
C LEU A 1 -42.03 -12.84 -18.08
N GLU A 2 -40.88 -13.45 -17.78
CA GLU A 2 -40.51 -13.89 -16.44
C GLU A 2 -39.87 -12.72 -15.69
N SER A 3 -40.41 -12.39 -14.56
CA SER A 3 -39.93 -11.35 -13.65
C SER A 3 -38.64 -11.84 -12.96
N ILE A 4 -37.52 -11.25 -13.28
CA ILE A 4 -36.25 -11.43 -12.54
C ILE A 4 -36.39 -10.65 -11.22
N THR A 5 -36.60 -11.37 -10.13
CA THR A 5 -36.51 -10.80 -8.78
C THR A 5 -35.02 -10.66 -8.42
N GLU A 6 -34.53 -9.44 -8.44
CA GLU A 6 -33.22 -9.11 -7.87
C GLU A 6 -33.19 -9.37 -6.37
N THR A 7 -32.56 -10.44 -5.95
CA THR A 7 -32.20 -10.64 -4.54
C THR A 7 -30.89 -9.89 -4.25
N SER A 8 -31.02 -8.74 -3.60
CA SER A 8 -29.86 -8.02 -3.07
C SER A 8 -29.06 -8.92 -2.12
N PRO A 9 -27.74 -9.00 -2.23
CA PRO A 9 -26.94 -9.80 -1.31
C PRO A 9 -27.05 -9.25 0.11
N THR A 10 -27.49 -10.08 1.03
CA THR A 10 -27.53 -9.76 2.46
C THR A 10 -26.11 -9.70 2.98
N ILE A 11 -25.61 -8.50 3.28
CA ILE A 11 -24.31 -8.32 3.94
C ILE A 11 -24.49 -8.76 5.38
N ASN A 12 -23.96 -9.93 5.72
CA ASN A 12 -23.87 -10.39 7.11
C ASN A 12 -22.83 -9.55 7.83
N PHE A 13 -23.26 -8.61 8.65
CA PHE A 13 -22.37 -7.88 9.54
C PHE A 13 -21.74 -8.86 10.55
N ILE A 14 -20.41 -8.88 10.56
CA ILE A 14 -19.66 -9.67 11.54
C ILE A 14 -20.03 -9.16 12.94
N ASN A 15 -20.49 -10.05 13.79
CA ASN A 15 -20.88 -9.72 15.17
C ASN A 15 -19.69 -9.07 15.91
N PRO A 16 -19.80 -7.79 16.36
CA PRO A 16 -18.71 -7.09 17.02
C PRO A 16 -18.22 -7.75 18.31
N SER A 17 -19.00 -8.61 18.94
CA SER A 17 -18.66 -9.28 20.21
C SER A 17 -17.50 -10.29 20.07
N ARG A 18 -17.09 -10.69 18.87
CA ARG A 18 -15.91 -11.55 18.65
C ARG A 18 -14.57 -10.84 18.86
N PHE A 19 -14.56 -9.52 18.94
CA PHE A 19 -13.36 -8.70 19.15
C PHE A 19 -13.31 -8.05 20.53
N ALA A 20 -14.20 -8.43 21.46
CA ALA A 20 -14.40 -7.77 22.75
C ALA A 20 -13.31 -8.01 23.80
N ASN A 21 -12.19 -8.66 23.48
CA ASN A 21 -11.09 -8.90 24.44
C ASN A 21 -9.80 -8.15 24.10
N VAL A 22 -9.86 -7.05 23.36
CA VAL A 22 -8.77 -6.08 23.33
C VAL A 22 -8.97 -5.16 24.52
N ASN A 23 -8.12 -5.27 25.56
CA ASN A 23 -8.04 -4.31 26.64
C ASN A 23 -7.72 -2.93 26.02
N VAL A 24 -8.75 -2.17 25.71
CA VAL A 24 -8.63 -0.76 25.43
C VAL A 24 -8.57 -0.08 26.79
N ASP A 25 -7.37 0.28 27.20
CA ASP A 25 -7.18 1.20 28.33
C ASP A 25 -8.10 2.39 28.09
N SER A 26 -9.09 2.55 28.96
CA SER A 26 -10.07 3.63 28.91
C SER A 26 -9.44 4.96 29.37
N GLN A 27 -8.40 5.42 28.66
CA GLN A 27 -8.01 6.82 28.73
C GLN A 27 -9.15 7.62 28.09
N LYS A 28 -9.80 8.48 28.86
CA LYS A 28 -10.77 9.44 28.33
C LYS A 28 -10.16 10.13 27.11
N GLU A 29 -10.56 9.72 25.92
CA GLU A 29 -10.12 10.37 24.70
C GLU A 29 -10.47 11.86 24.80
N SER A 30 -9.47 12.70 24.79
CA SER A 30 -9.68 14.15 24.76
C SER A 30 -10.45 14.51 23.48
N VAL A 31 -11.55 15.22 23.64
CA VAL A 31 -12.34 15.69 22.50
C VAL A 31 -11.54 16.78 21.78
N GLY A 32 -11.23 16.54 20.50
CA GLY A 32 -10.55 17.52 19.64
C GLY A 32 -9.01 17.42 19.65
N ILE A 33 -8.37 18.42 19.05
CA ILE A 33 -6.92 18.53 18.91
C ILE A 33 -6.36 19.25 20.13
N THR A 34 -5.46 18.62 20.86
CA THR A 34 -4.83 19.18 22.06
C THR A 34 -3.45 19.77 21.80
N ALA A 35 -2.72 19.25 20.82
CA ALA A 35 -1.42 19.76 20.46
C ALA A 35 -1.53 21.07 19.66
N LYS A 36 -0.67 22.04 20.00
CA LYS A 36 -0.60 23.31 19.25
C LYS A 36 0.39 23.17 18.09
N LYS A 37 -0.02 23.57 16.88
CA LYS A 37 0.78 23.44 15.65
C LYS A 37 2.17 24.08 15.75
N ASN A 38 2.26 25.26 16.41
CA ASN A 38 3.50 26.02 16.56
C ASN A 38 4.41 25.52 17.71
N VAL A 39 3.92 24.62 18.57
CA VAL A 39 4.67 24.07 19.70
C VAL A 39 5.16 22.65 19.41
N ASN A 40 4.26 21.81 18.89
CA ASN A 40 4.59 20.43 18.50
C ASN A 40 3.86 20.06 17.22
N PHE A 41 4.47 20.42 16.09
CA PHE A 41 3.91 20.17 14.78
C PHE A 41 3.66 18.68 14.52
N SER A 42 4.61 17.82 14.95
CA SER A 42 4.53 16.38 14.72
C SER A 42 3.29 15.76 15.39
N GLU A 43 3.04 16.10 16.64
CA GLU A 43 1.89 15.60 17.38
C GLU A 43 0.58 16.23 16.87
N TRP A 44 0.59 17.52 16.62
CA TRP A 44 -0.56 18.21 16.00
C TRP A 44 -0.97 17.56 14.69
N TYR A 45 -0.02 17.26 13.81
CA TYR A 45 -0.28 16.62 12.52
C TYR A 45 -0.91 15.22 12.69
N SER A 46 -0.36 14.40 13.60
CA SER A 46 -0.91 13.07 13.88
C SER A 46 -2.34 13.17 14.40
N GLN A 47 -2.60 14.08 15.33
CA GLN A 47 -3.95 14.29 15.85
C GLN A 47 -4.91 14.80 14.77
N VAL A 48 -4.48 15.69 13.88
CA VAL A 48 -5.31 16.12 12.74
C VAL A 48 -5.73 14.92 11.90
N VAL A 49 -4.79 14.09 11.46
CA VAL A 49 -5.09 12.94 10.59
C VAL A 49 -6.06 11.97 11.25
N LEU A 50 -5.84 11.65 12.53
CA LEU A 50 -6.67 10.68 13.26
C LEU A 50 -8.05 11.26 13.59
N LYS A 51 -8.10 12.47 14.14
CA LYS A 51 -9.37 13.08 14.61
C LYS A 51 -10.29 13.52 13.44
N THR A 52 -9.73 13.84 12.29
CA THR A 52 -10.52 14.11 11.08
C THR A 52 -10.93 12.85 10.31
N THR A 53 -10.67 11.68 10.87
CA THR A 53 -11.05 10.39 10.26
C THR A 53 -10.45 10.12 8.88
N LEU A 54 -9.25 10.67 8.61
CA LEU A 54 -8.51 10.40 7.37
C LEU A 54 -7.87 9.01 7.39
N ALA A 55 -7.26 8.66 8.53
CA ALA A 55 -6.61 7.36 8.71
C ALA A 55 -6.63 6.93 10.18
N ASP A 56 -6.42 5.63 10.42
CA ASP A 56 -6.14 5.04 11.73
C ASP A 56 -4.85 4.22 11.68
N TYR A 57 -4.25 3.95 12.84
CA TYR A 57 -3.13 3.04 12.91
C TYR A 57 -3.61 1.59 12.72
N ALA A 58 -2.89 0.83 11.90
CA ALA A 58 -3.14 -0.61 11.76
C ALA A 58 -2.52 -1.37 12.96
N PRO A 59 -2.96 -2.61 13.22
CA PRO A 59 -2.37 -3.47 14.25
C PRO A 59 -0.87 -3.75 14.03
N VAL A 60 -0.43 -3.75 12.77
CA VAL A 60 0.98 -3.90 12.41
C VAL A 60 1.66 -2.55 12.45
N LYS A 61 2.74 -2.46 13.25
CA LYS A 61 3.50 -1.21 13.43
C LYS A 61 4.02 -0.69 12.08
N GLY A 62 3.85 0.60 11.84
CA GLY A 62 4.27 1.27 10.62
C GLY A 62 3.21 1.29 9.52
N PHE A 63 2.12 0.55 9.70
CA PHE A 63 0.99 0.53 8.76
C PHE A 63 -0.15 1.42 9.24
N ILE A 64 -0.95 1.89 8.29
CA ILE A 64 -2.16 2.67 8.56
C ILE A 64 -3.34 2.05 7.82
N VAL A 65 -4.53 2.33 8.32
CA VAL A 65 -5.79 2.10 7.61
C VAL A 65 -6.25 3.44 7.06
N LEU A 66 -6.32 3.59 5.75
CA LEU A 66 -6.97 4.75 5.14
C LEU A 66 -8.48 4.60 5.31
N ARG A 67 -9.09 5.57 5.99
CA ARG A 67 -10.55 5.59 6.14
C ARG A 67 -11.21 6.14 4.87
N PRO A 68 -12.50 5.93 4.67
CA PRO A 68 -13.17 6.32 3.41
C PRO A 68 -12.90 7.77 2.99
N TYR A 69 -12.88 8.71 3.93
CA TYR A 69 -12.59 10.11 3.63
C TYR A 69 -11.15 10.35 3.16
N GLY A 70 -10.17 9.71 3.82
CA GLY A 70 -8.77 9.77 3.39
C GLY A 70 -8.54 9.04 2.07
N TYR A 71 -9.20 7.91 1.86
CA TYR A 71 -9.08 7.14 0.63
C TYR A 71 -9.69 7.87 -0.58
N ALA A 72 -10.80 8.59 -0.38
CA ALA A 72 -11.40 9.41 -1.42
C ALA A 72 -10.46 10.50 -1.97
N ILE A 73 -9.59 11.05 -1.13
CA ILE A 73 -8.54 12.00 -1.58
C ILE A 73 -7.57 11.29 -2.53
N TRP A 74 -7.13 10.08 -2.17
CA TRP A 74 -6.26 9.28 -3.03
C TRP A 74 -6.93 8.92 -4.36
N GLU A 75 -8.21 8.52 -4.32
CA GLU A 75 -8.96 8.21 -5.54
C GLU A 75 -9.04 9.41 -6.49
N LEU A 76 -9.31 10.61 -5.98
CA LEU A 76 -9.34 11.83 -6.77
C LEU A 76 -7.97 12.13 -7.42
N ILE A 77 -6.88 11.97 -6.67
CA ILE A 77 -5.52 12.16 -7.20
C ILE A 77 -5.24 11.14 -8.29
N ARG A 78 -5.51 9.86 -8.01
CA ARG A 78 -5.34 8.77 -8.97
C ARG A 78 -6.13 9.02 -10.26
N ASP A 79 -7.39 9.36 -10.16
CA ASP A 79 -8.27 9.52 -11.32
C ASP A 79 -7.83 10.70 -12.21
N ILE A 80 -7.38 11.80 -11.61
CA ILE A 80 -6.84 12.94 -12.36
C ILE A 80 -5.54 12.56 -13.08
N LEU A 81 -4.63 11.85 -12.39
CA LEU A 81 -3.35 11.45 -12.97
C LEU A 81 -3.53 10.35 -14.01
N ASP A 82 -4.37 9.36 -13.74
CA ASP A 82 -4.66 8.24 -14.66
C ASP A 82 -5.21 8.74 -15.99
N LYS A 83 -6.14 9.71 -15.92
CA LYS A 83 -6.66 10.37 -17.13
C LYS A 83 -5.54 11.02 -17.94
N ARG A 84 -4.66 11.79 -17.29
CA ARG A 84 -3.54 12.47 -17.96
C ARG A 84 -2.53 11.47 -18.55
N PHE A 85 -2.24 10.38 -17.86
CA PHE A 85 -1.37 9.33 -18.38
C PHE A 85 -1.97 8.69 -19.63
N LYS A 86 -3.25 8.38 -19.63
CA LYS A 86 -3.95 7.84 -20.80
C LYS A 86 -3.98 8.80 -21.98
N GLU A 87 -4.14 10.10 -21.77
CA GLU A 87 -4.05 11.14 -22.79
C GLU A 87 -2.67 11.17 -23.49
N THR A 88 -1.61 10.77 -22.79
CA THR A 88 -0.26 10.65 -23.35
C THR A 88 0.07 9.26 -23.90
N GLY A 89 -0.93 8.38 -24.00
CA GLY A 89 -0.82 7.03 -24.57
C GLY A 89 -0.29 5.96 -23.62
N HIS A 90 -0.28 6.23 -22.30
CA HIS A 90 0.07 5.20 -21.31
C HIS A 90 -1.09 4.22 -21.12
N GLN A 91 -0.73 2.98 -20.85
CA GLN A 91 -1.65 1.91 -20.50
C GLN A 91 -1.39 1.44 -19.07
N ASN A 92 -2.46 1.09 -18.35
CA ASN A 92 -2.31 0.55 -17.01
C ASN A 92 -1.99 -0.94 -17.07
N GLY A 93 -1.02 -1.36 -16.27
CA GLY A 93 -0.67 -2.75 -16.03
C GLY A 93 -0.76 -3.08 -14.54
N PHE A 94 -0.51 -4.34 -14.21
CA PHE A 94 -0.45 -4.83 -12.85
C PHE A 94 0.75 -5.76 -12.67
N LEU A 95 1.47 -5.58 -11.57
CA LEU A 95 2.60 -6.43 -11.19
C LEU A 95 2.27 -7.16 -9.88
N PRO A 96 2.68 -8.45 -9.73
CA PRO A 96 2.50 -9.19 -8.49
C PRO A 96 3.27 -8.55 -7.34
N VAL A 97 2.77 -8.76 -6.11
CA VAL A 97 3.35 -8.18 -4.90
C VAL A 97 4.62 -8.91 -4.44
N LEU A 98 4.77 -10.18 -4.81
CA LEU A 98 5.88 -11.03 -4.41
C LEU A 98 6.98 -11.03 -5.47
N ILE A 99 8.22 -10.88 -5.00
CA ILE A 99 9.43 -10.88 -5.82
C ILE A 99 10.38 -11.95 -5.27
N PRO A 100 10.92 -12.87 -6.11
CA PRO A 100 11.92 -13.83 -5.67
C PRO A 100 13.21 -13.16 -5.16
N GLU A 101 13.83 -13.71 -4.09
CA GLU A 101 15.10 -13.21 -3.55
C GLU A 101 16.19 -13.14 -4.62
N SER A 102 16.27 -14.17 -5.47
CA SER A 102 17.22 -14.27 -6.59
C SER A 102 17.10 -13.10 -7.57
N LEU A 103 15.88 -12.58 -7.79
CA LEU A 103 15.67 -11.44 -8.66
C LEU A 103 16.15 -10.13 -8.02
N LEU A 104 15.91 -9.94 -6.71
CA LEU A 104 16.41 -8.78 -5.98
C LEU A 104 17.94 -8.80 -5.82
N ALA A 105 18.53 -9.97 -5.66
CA ALA A 105 19.99 -10.12 -5.54
C ALA A 105 20.74 -9.64 -6.78
N LYS A 106 20.18 -9.84 -7.98
CA LYS A 106 20.76 -9.37 -9.25
C LYS A 106 20.89 -7.85 -9.34
N GLU A 107 20.07 -7.13 -8.61
CA GLU A 107 20.10 -5.64 -8.61
C GLU A 107 21.03 -5.05 -7.57
N LYS A 108 21.44 -5.81 -6.53
CA LYS A 108 22.37 -5.31 -5.52
C LYS A 108 23.67 -4.78 -6.13
N ASP A 109 24.11 -5.36 -7.24
CA ASP A 109 25.31 -4.95 -7.95
C ASP A 109 25.13 -3.61 -8.69
N HIS A 110 23.90 -3.20 -8.95
CA HIS A 110 23.56 -1.94 -9.63
C HIS A 110 23.21 -0.80 -8.66
N PHE A 111 22.78 -1.11 -7.44
CA PHE A 111 22.41 -0.13 -6.42
C PHE A 111 23.44 -0.05 -5.31
N ALA A 112 24.65 0.46 -5.62
CA ALA A 112 25.64 0.77 -4.59
C ALA A 112 25.05 1.76 -3.58
N GLY A 113 24.70 1.28 -2.37
CA GLY A 113 24.27 2.12 -1.24
C GLY A 113 22.79 2.07 -0.85
N PHE A 114 21.89 1.39 -1.59
CA PHE A 114 20.50 1.24 -1.20
C PHE A 114 20.15 -0.22 -0.96
N THR A 115 20.13 -0.63 0.30
CA THR A 115 19.57 -1.93 0.70
C THR A 115 18.25 -1.65 1.39
N PRO A 116 17.11 -1.71 0.70
CA PRO A 116 15.82 -1.52 1.34
C PRO A 116 15.59 -2.61 2.39
N GLU A 117 15.14 -2.22 3.58
CA GLU A 117 14.62 -3.20 4.52
C GLU A 117 13.36 -3.84 3.90
N VAL A 118 13.37 -5.16 3.78
CA VAL A 118 12.36 -5.93 3.03
C VAL A 118 11.58 -6.84 3.97
N PHE A 119 10.28 -6.92 3.79
CA PHE A 119 9.48 -7.97 4.41
C PHE A 119 9.64 -9.27 3.61
N TRP A 120 9.97 -10.37 4.30
CA TRP A 120 10.18 -11.66 3.68
C TRP A 120 9.03 -12.62 3.95
N VAL A 121 8.59 -13.31 2.92
CA VAL A 121 7.69 -14.47 3.00
C VAL A 121 8.53 -15.72 2.83
N THR A 122 8.53 -16.57 3.84
CA THR A 122 9.33 -17.81 3.90
C THR A 122 8.48 -19.07 3.85
N LYS A 123 7.16 -18.93 4.07
CA LYS A 123 6.22 -20.07 4.11
C LYS A 123 4.98 -19.79 3.27
N ALA A 124 4.44 -20.87 2.70
CA ALA A 124 3.09 -20.91 2.12
C ALA A 124 2.26 -21.95 2.87
N GLY A 125 1.35 -21.50 3.75
CA GLY A 125 0.75 -22.36 4.77
C GLY A 125 1.82 -22.87 5.73
N ASP A 126 1.86 -24.17 5.96
CA ASP A 126 2.84 -24.83 6.84
C ASP A 126 4.14 -25.24 6.11
N LYS A 127 4.19 -25.09 4.80
CA LYS A 127 5.35 -25.46 3.98
C LYS A 127 6.34 -24.31 3.89
N GLU A 128 7.62 -24.58 4.17
CA GLU A 128 8.73 -23.69 3.82
C GLU A 128 8.79 -23.54 2.29
N LEU A 129 9.10 -22.33 1.82
CA LEU A 129 9.35 -22.07 0.40
C LEU A 129 10.78 -22.47 0.05
N ASP A 130 10.99 -22.98 -1.16
CA ASP A 130 12.31 -23.30 -1.68
C ASP A 130 13.20 -22.06 -1.82
N GLU A 131 12.56 -20.90 -2.04
CA GLU A 131 13.20 -19.59 -2.12
C GLU A 131 12.36 -18.57 -1.35
N LYS A 132 13.01 -17.66 -0.63
CA LYS A 132 12.32 -16.55 0.04
C LYS A 132 11.74 -15.59 -1.00
N LEU A 133 10.55 -15.07 -0.69
CA LEU A 133 9.89 -14.07 -1.50
C LEU A 133 9.83 -12.75 -0.74
N ALA A 134 10.20 -11.67 -1.39
CA ALA A 134 10.07 -10.32 -0.85
C ALA A 134 8.69 -9.74 -1.15
N LEU A 135 8.06 -9.09 -0.19
CA LEU A 135 7.03 -8.11 -0.51
C LEU A 135 7.72 -6.93 -1.22
N ARG A 136 7.25 -6.58 -2.43
CA ARG A 136 7.97 -5.61 -3.28
C ARG A 136 8.24 -4.28 -2.58
N PRO A 137 9.50 -3.92 -2.35
CA PRO A 137 9.88 -2.61 -1.84
C PRO A 137 9.86 -1.54 -2.94
N THR A 138 9.94 -2.00 -4.18
CA THR A 138 9.92 -1.23 -5.43
C THR A 138 9.47 -2.14 -6.56
N SER A 139 8.92 -1.59 -7.66
CA SER A 139 8.38 -2.37 -8.77
C SER A 139 9.35 -2.54 -9.94
N GLU A 140 10.41 -1.74 -10.01
CA GLU A 140 11.31 -1.64 -11.15
C GLU A 140 12.00 -2.96 -11.47
N THR A 141 12.54 -3.64 -10.44
CA THR A 141 13.19 -4.96 -10.57
C THR A 141 12.32 -5.95 -11.36
N LEU A 142 11.07 -6.07 -10.93
CA LEU A 142 10.13 -6.97 -11.58
C LEU A 142 9.73 -6.45 -12.96
N ALA A 143 9.42 -5.15 -13.08
CA ALA A 143 9.00 -4.52 -14.32
C ALA A 143 10.06 -4.72 -15.42
N TYR A 144 11.32 -4.40 -15.15
CA TYR A 144 12.38 -4.55 -16.16
C TYR A 144 12.65 -5.99 -16.56
N SER A 145 12.54 -6.93 -15.61
CA SER A 145 12.66 -8.35 -15.94
C SER A 145 11.58 -8.84 -16.91
N ILE A 146 10.39 -8.26 -16.85
CA ILE A 146 9.27 -8.57 -17.74
C ILE A 146 9.39 -7.78 -19.05
N PHE A 147 9.77 -6.49 -19.00
CA PHE A 147 9.96 -5.66 -20.19
C PHE A 147 11.04 -6.23 -21.11
N ALA A 148 12.11 -6.82 -20.55
CA ALA A 148 13.12 -7.53 -21.34
C ALA A 148 12.54 -8.69 -22.19
N LYS A 149 11.41 -9.28 -21.75
CA LYS A 149 10.70 -10.30 -22.52
C LYS A 149 9.73 -9.72 -23.54
N TRP A 150 9.15 -8.56 -23.27
CA TRP A 150 8.16 -7.93 -24.14
C TRP A 150 8.80 -7.13 -25.27
N ILE A 151 9.97 -6.51 -25.01
CA ILE A 151 10.70 -5.70 -25.97
C ILE A 151 11.69 -6.59 -26.71
N THR A 152 11.24 -7.19 -27.81
CA THR A 152 12.06 -8.05 -28.67
C THR A 152 12.69 -7.30 -29.84
N SER A 153 12.21 -6.10 -30.14
CA SER A 153 12.76 -5.22 -31.18
C SER A 153 12.40 -3.77 -30.89
N TYR A 154 13.08 -2.82 -31.59
CA TYR A 154 12.77 -1.40 -31.52
C TYR A 154 11.33 -1.05 -31.91
N ARG A 155 10.65 -1.93 -32.65
CA ARG A 155 9.25 -1.77 -33.06
C ARG A 155 8.28 -1.89 -31.88
N ASN A 156 8.72 -2.45 -30.76
CA ASN A 156 7.93 -2.53 -29.51
C ASN A 156 8.01 -1.24 -28.69
N LEU A 157 8.75 -0.25 -29.16
CA LEU A 157 8.92 1.04 -28.49
C LEU A 157 8.14 2.15 -29.23
N PRO A 158 7.66 3.18 -28.51
CA PRO A 158 7.80 3.37 -27.07
C PRO A 158 6.84 2.49 -26.26
N LEU A 159 7.35 1.85 -25.20
CA LEU A 159 6.55 1.16 -24.19
C LEU A 159 6.16 2.16 -23.12
N LYS A 160 4.86 2.49 -23.00
CA LYS A 160 4.33 3.45 -22.02
C LYS A 160 3.34 2.75 -21.11
N ILE A 161 3.79 2.38 -19.92
CA ILE A 161 2.98 1.67 -18.93
C ILE A 161 3.00 2.41 -17.61
N ASN A 162 1.87 2.43 -16.94
CA ASN A 162 1.70 2.88 -15.57
C ASN A 162 1.23 1.71 -14.69
N PHE A 163 1.71 1.65 -13.46
CA PHE A 163 1.30 0.66 -12.46
C PHE A 163 0.80 1.35 -11.21
N TRP A 164 -0.49 1.23 -10.92
CA TRP A 164 -1.08 1.62 -9.65
C TRP A 164 -0.89 0.50 -8.63
N ASN A 165 0.33 0.37 -8.13
CA ASN A 165 0.71 -0.69 -7.21
C ASN A 165 1.19 -0.11 -5.89
N SER A 166 0.84 -0.75 -4.77
CA SER A 166 1.46 -0.44 -3.48
C SER A 166 2.91 -0.96 -3.43
N ALA A 167 3.74 -0.34 -2.62
CA ALA A 167 5.06 -0.81 -2.26
C ALA A 167 5.17 -0.95 -0.73
N LEU A 168 6.00 -1.88 -0.25
CA LEU A 168 6.15 -2.20 1.16
C LEU A 168 7.62 -2.13 1.56
N ARG A 169 7.94 -1.31 2.57
CA ARG A 169 9.29 -1.20 3.12
C ARG A 169 9.25 -1.47 4.61
N ALA A 170 10.14 -2.32 5.10
CA ALA A 170 10.23 -2.68 6.50
C ALA A 170 10.84 -1.57 7.39
N GLU A 171 10.98 -0.38 6.87
CA GLU A 171 11.46 0.79 7.60
C GLU A 171 10.44 1.24 8.65
N ILE A 172 10.52 0.68 9.85
CA ILE A 172 9.56 0.94 10.93
C ILE A 172 9.90 2.24 11.72
N LYS A 173 11.02 2.87 11.43
CA LYS A 173 11.47 4.08 12.15
C LYS A 173 10.83 5.34 11.59
N SER A 174 10.33 6.20 12.49
CA SER A 174 9.79 7.54 12.17
C SER A 174 8.61 7.53 11.20
N THR A 175 7.74 6.51 11.26
CA THR A 175 6.51 6.48 10.47
C THR A 175 5.54 7.59 10.88
N LYS A 176 4.87 8.18 9.89
CA LYS A 176 3.84 9.21 10.06
C LYS A 176 2.70 8.92 9.09
N PRO A 177 1.44 8.90 9.57
CA PRO A 177 0.28 8.69 8.69
C PRO A 177 0.31 9.63 7.49
N LEU A 178 0.06 9.12 6.29
CA LEU A 178 0.00 9.83 5.02
C LEU A 178 1.33 10.46 4.53
N ILE A 179 2.40 10.45 5.32
CA ILE A 179 3.71 10.99 4.93
C ILE A 179 4.73 9.87 4.74
N ARG A 180 4.83 8.97 5.71
CA ARG A 180 5.79 7.86 5.69
C ARG A 180 5.20 6.66 6.41
N THR A 181 4.81 5.65 5.65
CA THR A 181 4.25 4.40 6.15
C THR A 181 5.02 3.22 5.57
N SER A 182 4.91 2.06 6.21
CA SER A 182 5.57 0.83 5.72
C SER A 182 4.93 0.31 4.43
N GLU A 183 3.64 0.58 4.22
CA GLU A 183 2.96 0.37 2.94
C GLU A 183 2.47 1.71 2.42
N PHE A 184 2.67 1.97 1.14
CA PHE A 184 2.21 3.17 0.46
C PHE A 184 1.71 2.85 -0.95
N LEU A 185 0.69 3.60 -1.36
CA LEU A 185 -0.01 3.49 -2.64
C LEU A 185 0.66 4.32 -3.74
#